data_8b35071e15b5b5927f1fe3df2e793c3c
#
_entry.id   8b35071e15b5b5927f1fe3df2e793c3c
#
_cell.length_a   1.000
_cell.length_b   1.000
_cell.length_c   1.000
_cell.angle_alpha   90.00
_cell.angle_beta   90.00
_cell.angle_gamma   90.00
#
_symmetry.space_group_name_H-M   'P 1'
#
loop_
_entity.id
_entity.type
_entity.pdbx_description
1 polymer ?
#
loop_
_entity_poly.entity_id
_entity_poly.type
_entity_poly.pdbx_seq_one_letter_code
_entity_poly.pdbx_strand_id
1 'polypeptide(L)'
;MKIKLILSAILITASIQMCYSQGCVINSYNGFNRVFIRPTAAGARTFFPGNGNNFVRWEGQCGPHTYVETTSAINGTCSVTENGVTRNGDYYPTVSNTFTRACNVPLDDHIWWVLILLAPLGYFALRKRTIV
;
A
#
# COMPACT_ATOMS: atom_id res chain seq x y z
N MET A 1 -30.14 -14.95 -22.13
CA MET A 1 -29.86 -14.12 -20.93
C MET A 1 -28.81 -14.76 -19.97
N LYS A 2 -28.88 -16.06 -19.70
CA LYS A 2 -28.00 -16.76 -18.74
C LYS A 2 -26.48 -16.71 -19.11
N ILE A 3 -26.14 -16.85 -20.41
CA ILE A 3 -24.74 -16.85 -20.89
C ILE A 3 -24.06 -15.48 -20.66
N LYS A 4 -24.79 -14.37 -20.86
CA LYS A 4 -24.21 -13.02 -20.64
C LYS A 4 -23.89 -12.74 -19.17
N LEU A 5 -24.70 -13.28 -18.25
CA LEU A 5 -24.46 -13.18 -16.80
C LEU A 5 -23.23 -14.01 -16.37
N ILE A 6 -23.04 -15.20 -16.93
CA ILE A 6 -21.91 -16.07 -16.64
C ILE A 6 -20.60 -15.43 -17.16
N LEU A 7 -20.60 -14.88 -18.38
CA LEU A 7 -19.44 -14.18 -18.93
C LEU A 7 -19.08 -12.94 -18.10
N SER A 8 -20.07 -12.18 -17.65
CA SER A 8 -19.84 -11.00 -16.79
C SER A 8 -19.26 -11.40 -15.44
N ALA A 9 -19.72 -12.49 -14.83
CA ALA A 9 -19.19 -12.98 -13.56
C ALA A 9 -17.73 -13.47 -13.70
N ILE A 10 -17.40 -14.16 -14.80
CA ILE A 10 -16.03 -14.61 -15.08
C ILE A 10 -15.10 -13.41 -15.31
N LEU A 11 -15.55 -12.38 -16.01
CA LEU A 11 -14.75 -11.17 -16.23
C LEU A 11 -14.48 -10.42 -14.93
N ILE A 12 -15.44 -10.35 -14.02
CA ILE A 12 -15.30 -9.69 -12.71
C ILE A 12 -14.35 -10.48 -11.80
N THR A 13 -14.43 -11.82 -11.80
CA THR A 13 -13.51 -12.64 -10.99
C THR A 13 -12.08 -12.63 -11.53
N ALA A 14 -11.88 -12.50 -12.83
CA ALA A 14 -10.55 -12.38 -13.43
C ALA A 14 -9.86 -11.04 -13.14
N SER A 15 -10.62 -9.99 -12.83
CA SER A 15 -10.06 -8.66 -12.53
C SER A 15 -9.63 -8.47 -11.07
N ILE A 16 -9.92 -9.41 -10.16
CA ILE A 16 -9.49 -9.36 -8.75
C ILE A 16 -8.18 -10.13 -8.55
N GLN A 17 -7.28 -10.10 -9.51
CA GLN A 17 -5.92 -10.54 -9.25
C GLN A 17 -5.20 -9.41 -8.50
N MET A 18 -5.18 -9.50 -7.17
CA MET A 18 -4.23 -8.73 -6.38
C MET A 18 -2.84 -9.06 -6.91
N CYS A 19 -2.22 -8.08 -7.56
CA CYS A 19 -0.88 -8.24 -8.11
C CYS A 19 0.11 -8.25 -6.94
N TYR A 20 0.25 -9.40 -6.29
CA TYR A 20 1.33 -9.60 -5.32
C TYR A 20 2.63 -9.72 -6.10
N SER A 21 3.59 -8.90 -5.75
CA SER A 21 4.93 -8.94 -6.31
C SER A 21 5.89 -9.48 -5.25
N GLN A 22 6.87 -10.24 -5.70
CA GLN A 22 8.01 -10.62 -4.86
C GLN A 22 8.86 -9.37 -4.56
N GLY A 23 9.54 -9.36 -3.40
CA GLY A 23 10.34 -8.23 -2.98
C GLY A 23 11.67 -8.61 -2.35
N CYS A 24 12.66 -7.76 -2.55
CA CYS A 24 13.96 -7.80 -1.89
C CYS A 24 14.07 -6.61 -0.96
N VAL A 25 14.12 -6.85 0.34
CA VAL A 25 14.29 -5.80 1.36
C VAL A 25 15.75 -5.62 1.67
N ILE A 26 16.25 -4.42 1.42
CA ILE A 26 17.61 -4.00 1.81
C ILE A 26 17.48 -2.94 2.88
N ASN A 27 18.02 -3.24 4.06
CA ASN A 27 17.99 -2.33 5.19
C ASN A 27 19.00 -1.18 4.97
N SER A 28 18.59 0.02 5.39
CA SER A 28 19.42 1.24 5.32
C SER A 28 19.94 1.59 3.91
N TYR A 29 19.19 1.23 2.86
CA TYR A 29 19.53 1.64 1.52
C TYR A 29 19.22 3.12 1.32
N ASN A 30 20.27 3.95 1.21
CA ASN A 30 20.17 5.41 1.14
C ASN A 30 19.31 6.02 2.28
N GLY A 31 19.50 5.52 3.51
CA GLY A 31 18.85 6.03 4.72
C GLY A 31 17.45 5.47 4.99
N PHE A 32 16.93 4.61 4.11
CA PHE A 32 15.63 3.97 4.29
C PHE A 32 15.71 2.47 4.07
N ASN A 33 14.82 1.71 4.69
CA ASN A 33 14.61 0.32 4.35
C ASN A 33 13.82 0.27 3.04
N ARG A 34 14.47 -0.22 1.97
CA ARG A 34 13.93 -0.26 0.61
C ARG A 34 13.49 -1.66 0.23
N VAL A 35 12.36 -1.73 -0.46
CA VAL A 35 11.83 -2.95 -1.06
C VAL A 35 11.96 -2.83 -2.57
N PHE A 36 12.80 -3.67 -3.16
CA PHE A 36 12.96 -3.78 -4.61
C PHE A 36 11.96 -4.81 -5.12
N ILE A 37 11.11 -4.42 -6.05
CA ILE A 37 9.97 -5.24 -6.51
C ILE A 37 10.12 -5.78 -7.93
N ARG A 38 11.16 -5.37 -8.66
CA ARG A 38 11.39 -5.80 -10.04
C ARG A 38 12.56 -6.77 -10.12
N PRO A 39 12.31 -8.08 -10.20
CA PRO A 39 13.36 -9.07 -10.39
C PRO A 39 13.97 -8.95 -11.80
N THR A 40 15.24 -9.35 -11.94
CA THR A 40 15.96 -9.33 -13.22
C THR A 40 15.45 -10.38 -14.20
N ALA A 41 14.87 -11.47 -13.68
CA ALA A 41 14.21 -12.53 -14.45
C ALA A 41 13.10 -13.16 -13.59
N ALA A 42 12.18 -13.86 -14.22
CA ALA A 42 11.13 -14.61 -13.52
C ALA A 42 11.73 -15.60 -12.52
N GLY A 43 11.34 -15.51 -11.24
CA GLY A 43 11.86 -16.35 -10.16
C GLY A 43 13.28 -16.01 -9.69
N ALA A 44 13.95 -15.01 -10.28
CA ALA A 44 15.27 -14.59 -9.85
C ALA A 44 15.20 -13.90 -8.47
N ARG A 45 16.25 -14.08 -7.67
CA ARG A 45 16.47 -13.38 -6.40
C ARG A 45 17.40 -12.18 -6.55
N THR A 46 17.67 -11.79 -7.79
CA THR A 46 18.38 -10.57 -8.15
C THR A 46 17.38 -9.55 -8.66
N PHE A 47 17.52 -8.31 -8.23
CA PHE A 47 16.55 -7.25 -8.52
C PHE A 47 17.23 -6.06 -9.19
N PHE A 48 16.48 -5.36 -10.04
CA PHE A 48 16.95 -4.14 -10.66
C PHE A 48 17.03 -3.00 -9.65
N PRO A 49 18.13 -2.21 -9.66
CA PRO A 49 18.25 -1.00 -8.87
C PRO A 49 17.42 0.15 -9.46
N GLY A 50 17.41 1.27 -8.76
CA GLY A 50 16.93 2.54 -9.28
C GLY A 50 15.50 2.91 -8.86
N ASN A 51 15.19 4.18 -9.11
CA ASN A 51 13.90 4.77 -8.81
C ASN A 51 12.80 4.14 -9.67
N GLY A 52 11.64 3.85 -9.08
CA GLY A 52 10.55 3.14 -9.75
C GLY A 52 10.63 1.62 -9.69
N ASN A 53 11.78 1.04 -9.31
CA ASN A 53 11.93 -0.39 -9.05
C ASN A 53 12.02 -0.68 -7.55
N ASN A 54 12.04 0.34 -6.70
CA ASN A 54 12.09 0.19 -5.26
C ASN A 54 11.16 1.19 -4.56
N PHE A 55 10.71 0.80 -3.38
CA PHE A 55 9.83 1.59 -2.54
C PHE A 55 10.28 1.51 -1.09
N VAL A 56 9.90 2.48 -0.27
CA VAL A 56 10.18 2.47 1.16
C VAL A 56 9.36 1.37 1.82
N ARG A 57 9.99 0.52 2.64
CA ARG A 57 9.27 -0.43 3.48
C ARG A 57 8.46 0.34 4.53
N TRP A 58 7.19 -0.02 4.67
CA TRP A 58 6.38 0.58 5.70
C TRP A 58 6.73 0.00 7.07
N GLU A 59 7.09 0.89 7.99
CA GLU A 59 7.46 0.55 9.37
C GLU A 59 6.70 1.46 10.37
N GLY A 60 5.46 1.80 10.06
CA GLY A 60 4.65 2.71 10.87
C GLY A 60 4.96 4.20 10.65
N GLN A 61 5.86 4.52 9.73
CA GLN A 61 6.14 5.90 9.34
C GLN A 61 5.06 6.43 8.40
N CYS A 62 4.82 7.72 8.44
CA CYS A 62 3.98 8.43 7.49
C CYS A 62 4.79 9.50 6.75
N GLY A 63 4.27 10.02 5.65
CA GLY A 63 4.91 11.07 4.88
C GLY A 63 4.73 10.92 3.37
N PRO A 64 5.45 11.73 2.58
CA PRO A 64 5.27 11.83 1.13
C PRO A 64 5.82 10.62 0.36
N HIS A 65 6.36 9.61 1.02
CA HIS A 65 6.93 8.43 0.39
C HIS A 65 5.85 7.42 0.00
N THR A 66 6.12 6.68 -1.07
CA THR A 66 5.34 5.50 -1.41
C THR A 66 5.87 4.31 -0.65
N TYR A 67 5.00 3.62 0.06
CA TYR A 67 5.32 2.51 0.96
C TYR A 67 4.91 1.16 0.37
N VAL A 68 5.58 0.12 0.84
CA VAL A 68 5.26 -1.29 0.53
C VAL A 68 5.35 -2.09 1.83
N GLU A 69 4.38 -2.96 2.05
CA GLU A 69 4.39 -3.93 3.15
C GLU A 69 4.85 -5.30 2.68
N THR A 70 5.59 -6.00 3.52
CA THR A 70 5.90 -7.41 3.32
C THR A 70 4.80 -8.25 3.93
N THR A 71 4.10 -9.04 3.11
CA THR A 71 2.94 -9.84 3.53
C THR A 71 3.25 -11.31 3.74
N SER A 72 4.49 -11.71 3.49
CA SER A 72 4.98 -13.07 3.69
C SER A 72 6.14 -13.12 4.68
N ALA A 73 6.49 -14.31 5.13
CA ALA A 73 7.73 -14.53 5.87
C ALA A 73 8.96 -14.43 4.95
N ILE A 74 10.13 -14.16 5.54
CA ILE A 74 11.42 -14.17 4.84
C ILE A 74 11.66 -15.57 4.27
N ASN A 75 12.02 -15.65 3.00
CA ASN A 75 12.33 -16.87 2.30
C ASN A 75 13.72 -16.83 1.64
N GLY A 76 14.75 -16.65 2.46
CA GLY A 76 16.14 -16.61 2.03
C GLY A 76 16.63 -15.21 1.67
N THR A 77 17.72 -15.13 0.92
CA THR A 77 18.40 -13.89 0.56
C THR A 77 18.14 -13.48 -0.89
N CYS A 78 18.24 -12.18 -1.13
CA CYS A 78 18.21 -11.58 -2.46
C CYS A 78 19.36 -10.58 -2.63
N SER A 79 19.56 -10.08 -3.83
CA SER A 79 20.60 -9.10 -4.10
C SER A 79 20.18 -8.03 -5.10
N VAL A 80 20.76 -6.85 -4.96
CA VAL A 80 20.65 -5.73 -5.89
C VAL A 80 22.06 -5.24 -6.22
N THR A 81 22.37 -5.10 -7.49
CA THR A 81 23.67 -4.56 -7.95
C THR A 81 23.42 -3.19 -8.57
N GLU A 82 24.08 -2.18 -8.02
CA GLU A 82 24.05 -0.80 -8.51
C GLU A 82 25.48 -0.24 -8.57
N ASN A 83 25.86 0.30 -9.72
CA ASN A 83 27.19 0.87 -9.96
C ASN A 83 28.36 -0.07 -9.57
N GLY A 84 28.20 -1.37 -9.87
CA GLY A 84 29.21 -2.39 -9.54
C GLY A 84 29.23 -2.83 -8.07
N VAL A 85 28.38 -2.26 -7.20
CA VAL A 85 28.27 -2.66 -5.79
C VAL A 85 27.03 -3.55 -5.62
N THR A 86 27.27 -4.79 -5.15
CA THR A 86 26.18 -5.72 -4.83
C THR A 86 25.82 -5.60 -3.34
N ARG A 87 24.54 -5.42 -3.08
CA ARG A 87 23.97 -5.38 -1.73
C ARG A 87 23.01 -6.55 -1.57
N ASN A 88 23.12 -7.26 -0.46
CA ASN A 88 22.26 -8.38 -0.11
C ASN A 88 21.17 -7.92 0.84
N GLY A 89 20.02 -8.57 0.76
CA GLY A 89 18.87 -8.31 1.60
C GLY A 89 18.01 -9.57 1.81
N ASP A 90 16.88 -9.37 2.44
CA ASP A 90 15.92 -10.42 2.75
C ASP A 90 14.91 -10.57 1.61
N TYR A 91 14.71 -11.80 1.15
CA TYR A 91 13.74 -12.11 0.09
C TYR A 91 12.37 -12.39 0.68
N TYR A 92 11.37 -11.70 0.14
CA TYR A 92 9.95 -11.90 0.46
C TYR A 92 9.21 -12.36 -0.79
N PRO A 93 8.60 -13.55 -0.79
CA PRO A 93 7.85 -14.06 -1.95
C PRO A 93 6.59 -13.24 -2.24
N THR A 94 6.09 -12.50 -1.25
CA THR A 94 4.91 -11.66 -1.43
C THR A 94 5.09 -10.32 -0.73
N VAL A 95 4.86 -9.25 -1.48
CA VAL A 95 4.81 -7.87 -0.98
C VAL A 95 3.49 -7.24 -1.42
N SER A 96 2.97 -6.32 -0.63
CA SER A 96 1.74 -5.60 -0.95
C SER A 96 1.95 -4.62 -2.10
N ASN A 97 0.84 -4.16 -2.66
CA ASN A 97 0.86 -3.04 -3.59
C ASN A 97 1.44 -1.79 -2.93
N THR A 98 2.01 -0.92 -3.75
CA THR A 98 2.49 0.38 -3.31
C THR A 98 1.33 1.27 -2.87
N PHE A 99 1.51 1.97 -1.77
CA PHE A 99 0.55 2.94 -1.24
C PHE A 99 1.28 4.16 -0.66
N THR A 100 0.59 5.28 -0.60
CA THR A 100 1.06 6.48 0.10
C THR A 100 0.35 6.57 1.44
N ARG A 101 1.10 6.60 2.54
CA ARG A 101 0.54 6.81 3.88
C ARG A 101 0.48 8.29 4.18
N ALA A 102 -0.74 8.82 4.28
CA ALA A 102 -0.96 10.10 4.94
C ALA A 102 -0.64 9.93 6.43
N CYS A 103 0.04 10.92 7.02
CA CYS A 103 0.12 11.00 8.47
C CYS A 103 -1.29 11.18 9.00
N ASN A 104 -1.71 10.33 9.93
CA ASN A 104 -2.94 10.56 10.65
C ASN A 104 -2.79 11.90 11.36
N VAL A 105 -3.37 12.93 10.79
CA VAL A 105 -3.60 14.16 11.52
C VAL A 105 -4.63 13.77 12.58
N PRO A 106 -4.43 14.06 13.87
CA PRO A 106 -5.36 13.66 14.94
C PRO A 106 -6.69 14.40 14.89
N LEU A 107 -7.21 14.63 13.70
CA LEU A 107 -8.53 15.20 13.43
C LEU A 107 -9.64 14.16 13.66
N ASP A 108 -9.34 12.87 13.51
CA ASP A 108 -10.36 11.81 13.59
C ASP A 108 -10.88 11.61 15.02
N ASP A 109 -10.05 11.81 16.04
CA ASP A 109 -10.47 11.66 17.44
C ASP A 109 -11.44 12.77 17.90
N HIS A 110 -11.49 13.89 17.19
CA HIS A 110 -12.34 15.05 17.53
C HIS A 110 -13.57 15.19 16.63
N ILE A 111 -13.65 14.46 15.52
CA ILE A 111 -14.79 14.50 14.59
C ILE A 111 -16.09 14.12 15.31
N TRP A 112 -16.06 13.13 16.19
CA TRP A 112 -17.22 12.71 16.96
C TRP A 112 -17.78 13.83 17.86
N TRP A 113 -16.92 14.62 18.47
CA TRP A 113 -17.34 15.76 19.29
C TRP A 113 -17.96 16.87 18.44
N VAL A 114 -17.40 17.12 17.25
CA VAL A 114 -17.95 18.10 16.32
C VAL A 114 -19.32 17.64 15.80
N LEU A 115 -19.49 16.36 15.47
CA LEU A 115 -20.78 15.79 15.06
C LEU A 115 -21.82 15.85 16.18
N ILE A 116 -21.45 15.53 17.43
CA ILE A 116 -22.35 15.60 18.59
C ILE A 116 -22.80 17.05 18.86
N LEU A 117 -21.93 18.03 18.65
CA LEU A 117 -22.27 19.45 18.81
C LEU A 117 -23.11 20.00 17.67
N LEU A 118 -22.86 19.58 16.42
CA LEU A 118 -23.56 20.08 15.24
C LEU A 118 -24.94 19.42 15.03
N ALA A 119 -25.13 18.16 15.43
CA ALA A 119 -26.39 17.44 15.26
C ALA A 119 -27.59 18.14 15.93
N PRO A 120 -27.53 18.56 17.22
CA PRO A 120 -28.63 19.29 17.84
C PRO A 120 -28.88 20.68 17.22
N LEU A 121 -27.82 21.39 16.80
CA LEU A 121 -27.97 22.66 16.12
C LEU A 121 -28.71 22.51 14.78
N GLY A 122 -28.38 21.50 14.01
CA GLY A 122 -29.09 21.16 12.75
C GLY A 122 -30.56 20.80 13.03
N TYR A 123 -30.83 19.99 14.06
CA TYR A 123 -32.18 19.62 14.45
C TYR A 123 -33.05 20.84 14.84
N PHE A 124 -32.53 21.72 15.68
CA PHE A 124 -33.25 22.95 16.08
C PHE A 124 -33.47 23.93 14.93
N ALA A 125 -32.53 24.04 13.98
CA ALA A 125 -32.66 24.85 12.79
C ALA A 125 -33.78 24.35 11.86
N LEU A 126 -33.87 23.01 11.68
CA LEU A 126 -34.92 22.40 10.87
C LEU A 126 -36.29 22.48 11.52
N ARG A 127 -36.39 22.30 12.85
CA ARG A 127 -37.65 22.39 13.58
C ARG A 127 -38.28 23.80 13.54
N LYS A 128 -37.46 24.85 13.51
CA LYS A 128 -37.97 26.24 13.36
C LYS A 128 -38.60 26.52 12.00
N ARG A 129 -38.27 25.77 10.94
CA ARG A 129 -38.80 25.95 9.60
C ARG A 129 -40.12 25.23 9.35
N THR A 130 -40.48 24.26 10.19
CA THR A 130 -41.73 23.47 10.05
C THR A 130 -42.91 24.03 10.85
N ILE A 131 -42.76 25.20 11.49
CA ILE A 131 -43.82 25.86 12.24
C ILE A 131 -44.17 27.20 11.53
N VAL A 132 -44.42 27.14 10.22
CA VAL A 132 -45.08 28.23 9.45
C VAL A 132 -46.13 27.62 8.58
#